data_89a78e19f55a8bc354c859cad69a20e6
#
_entry.id   89a78e19f55a8bc354c859cad69a20e6
#
_cell.length_a   1.000
_cell.length_b   1.000
_cell.length_c   1.000
_cell.angle_alpha   90.00
_cell.angle_beta   90.00
_cell.angle_gamma   90.00
#
_symmetry.space_group_name_H-M   'P 1'
#
loop_
_entity.id
_entity.type
_entity.pdbx_description
1 polymer ?
#
loop_
_entity_poly.entity_id
_entity_poly.type
_entity_poly.pdbx_seq_one_letter_code
_entity_poly.pdbx_strand_id
1 'polypeptide(L)'
;MAWRNVLSISLRQITSRLSWSLCVVALVVSLSSCDSDKPDNLEPLITTLSATDITRTDATLNGSVVIEGETEMPQMCFRYGITEEMKQTATAVSSDNSSVTARITGLSSATTYYYMLEATNGRTTVKGNMMTFTTLPNEKPSLGEASIVSHGPMSVIVGYEITDDGGEAITETGCLYALASDAEDRQRVASKDYSGDKGRQTLLLSGLNRNATYLIWPYAKSRMGETVGSPITFTTGDAMSLGEAGQLRLLLGKELYDYTKLSIAGPLNGDDLCCLREMMGRGFDNTATAGRLSDVDLTDARIVAGGEPYDGSRYAVDNVVGQGLFADCASLTKVVLPSGTTTIEKDAFARCPYLQNISIPASATLVLPSAGCSALQGISVSGANSHYIGKDGVLLNADATRIVWFPMGKSGSYTLPSTVTSIGDYAFKECSIETFTFPDNITTLGTGVFMNSKVKEVKMPGSLRLVPTATFQGCTQLYVVRLGSKTEMISDYAFSACPLTDIYVDAQLPPVCKSLSFGTSGANIFSSCRVHVPKGRVNIYKASEGWKLFKNIITD
;
A
#
# COMPACT_ATOMS: atom_id res chain seq x y z
N MET A 1 27.57 -20.74 -20.05
CA MET A 1 27.18 -21.95 -19.29
C MET A 1 25.90 -21.54 -18.56
N ALA A 2 24.76 -21.63 -19.11
CA ALA A 2 23.91 -22.76 -19.49
C ALA A 2 23.24 -23.43 -18.28
N TRP A 3 21.92 -23.24 -18.24
CA TRP A 3 20.89 -24.11 -17.70
C TRP A 3 20.62 -24.10 -16.19
N ARG A 4 19.50 -23.49 -15.79
CA ARG A 4 18.26 -24.15 -15.35
C ARG A 4 17.16 -23.14 -15.07
N ASN A 5 16.39 -22.84 -16.10
CA ASN A 5 14.98 -22.48 -16.01
C ASN A 5 14.18 -23.76 -16.13
N VAL A 6 13.28 -24.06 -15.19
CA VAL A 6 12.10 -24.89 -15.43
C VAL A 6 11.01 -24.54 -14.42
N LEU A 7 9.94 -23.92 -14.91
CA LEU A 7 8.53 -24.18 -14.68
C LEU A 7 7.98 -24.24 -13.24
N SER A 8 7.26 -23.18 -12.87
CA SER A 8 6.01 -23.31 -12.11
C SER A 8 4.89 -22.63 -12.87
N ILE A 9 4.28 -23.34 -13.82
CA ILE A 9 3.02 -22.95 -14.44
C ILE A 9 1.91 -23.34 -13.49
N SER A 10 1.17 -22.35 -13.04
CA SER A 10 -0.04 -22.39 -12.28
C SER A 10 -1.10 -23.29 -12.95
N LEU A 11 -1.51 -24.35 -12.26
CA LEU A 11 -2.71 -25.12 -12.51
C LEU A 11 -3.96 -24.36 -12.04
N ARG A 12 -4.43 -23.43 -12.84
CA ARG A 12 -5.80 -22.89 -12.74
C ARG A 12 -6.24 -22.46 -14.13
N GLN A 13 -6.63 -23.40 -14.93
CA GLN A 13 -7.53 -23.26 -16.10
C GLN A 13 -7.53 -24.58 -16.86
N ILE A 14 -8.38 -25.52 -16.45
CA ILE A 14 -8.97 -26.59 -17.26
C ILE A 14 -9.99 -27.30 -16.36
N THR A 15 -11.18 -26.74 -16.21
CA THR A 15 -12.41 -27.48 -15.89
C THR A 15 -13.61 -26.73 -16.43
N SER A 16 -13.66 -26.60 -17.74
CA SER A 16 -14.92 -26.33 -18.41
C SER A 16 -14.82 -26.87 -19.84
N ARG A 17 -15.14 -28.12 -20.02
CA ARG A 17 -15.64 -28.80 -21.21
C ARG A 17 -15.21 -30.25 -21.16
N LEU A 18 -16.11 -31.11 -20.67
CA LEU A 18 -16.29 -32.49 -21.08
C LEU A 18 -17.23 -33.17 -20.09
N SER A 19 -18.49 -32.99 -20.31
CA SER A 19 -19.55 -33.79 -19.72
C SER A 19 -20.47 -34.22 -20.85
N TRP A 20 -20.02 -35.25 -21.58
CA TRP A 20 -20.93 -36.05 -22.41
C TRP A 20 -20.34 -37.44 -22.57
N SER A 21 -21.18 -38.44 -22.23
CA SER A 21 -21.10 -39.85 -22.57
C SER A 21 -20.05 -40.72 -21.88
N LEU A 22 -20.53 -41.53 -20.95
CA LEU A 22 -20.36 -42.99 -21.01
C LEU A 22 -21.26 -43.65 -19.96
N CYS A 23 -22.50 -43.95 -20.34
CA CYS A 23 -23.23 -45.07 -19.76
C CYS A 23 -22.60 -46.34 -20.28
N VAL A 24 -21.72 -46.97 -19.50
CA VAL A 24 -21.30 -48.35 -19.75
C VAL A 24 -22.25 -49.26 -18.98
N VAL A 25 -23.11 -49.93 -19.76
CA VAL A 25 -23.89 -51.07 -19.31
C VAL A 25 -22.91 -52.21 -19.01
N ALA A 26 -22.68 -52.48 -17.73
CA ALA A 26 -22.01 -53.71 -17.30
C ALA A 26 -23.11 -54.78 -17.13
N LEU A 27 -23.28 -55.59 -18.18
CA LEU A 27 -24.09 -56.82 -18.12
C LEU A 27 -23.26 -57.87 -17.37
N VAL A 28 -23.50 -58.06 -16.09
CA VAL A 28 -23.00 -59.24 -15.37
C VAL A 28 -24.08 -60.29 -15.34
N VAL A 29 -23.91 -61.29 -16.21
CA VAL A 29 -24.69 -62.53 -16.11
C VAL A 29 -24.03 -63.38 -15.01
N SER A 30 -24.62 -63.50 -13.86
CA SER A 30 -24.34 -64.52 -12.88
C SER A 30 -25.49 -65.50 -12.84
N LEU A 31 -25.15 -66.74 -13.17
CA LEU A 31 -26.04 -67.89 -13.15
C LEU A 31 -26.48 -68.25 -11.71
N SER A 32 -27.75 -68.31 -11.54
CA SER A 32 -28.60 -69.08 -10.65
C SER A 32 -27.97 -69.93 -9.55
N SER A 33 -28.37 -69.63 -8.34
CA SER A 33 -28.76 -70.65 -7.37
C SER A 33 -30.20 -70.35 -6.94
N CYS A 34 -31.09 -71.27 -7.19
CA CYS A 34 -32.46 -71.24 -6.60
C CYS A 34 -32.36 -71.32 -5.09
N ASP A 35 -32.75 -70.26 -4.43
CA ASP A 35 -33.24 -70.35 -3.06
C ASP A 35 -34.67 -69.83 -3.06
N SER A 36 -35.58 -70.80 -2.95
CA SER A 36 -37.02 -70.60 -3.05
C SER A 36 -37.60 -70.46 -1.67
N ASP A 37 -37.39 -69.31 -1.03
CA ASP A 37 -38.23 -68.90 0.13
C ASP A 37 -37.92 -67.49 0.60
N LYS A 38 -38.04 -66.50 -0.31
CA LYS A 38 -38.19 -65.10 0.10
C LYS A 38 -39.53 -64.58 -0.42
N PRO A 39 -40.32 -63.91 0.37
CA PRO A 39 -41.57 -63.37 -0.11
C PRO A 39 -41.31 -62.38 -1.24
N ASP A 40 -41.91 -62.65 -2.40
CA ASP A 40 -41.74 -61.88 -3.65
C ASP A 40 -42.37 -60.47 -3.63
N ASN A 41 -42.96 -60.06 -2.51
CA ASN A 41 -43.67 -58.79 -2.37
C ASN A 41 -42.88 -57.82 -1.47
N LEU A 42 -42.29 -56.83 -2.11
CA LEU A 42 -41.89 -55.60 -1.40
C LEU A 42 -43.21 -54.84 -1.09
N GLU A 43 -43.58 -54.73 0.15
CA GLU A 43 -44.68 -53.89 0.59
C GLU A 43 -44.19 -52.81 1.60
N PRO A 44 -43.23 -51.96 1.24
CA PRO A 44 -42.91 -50.84 2.10
C PRO A 44 -44.10 -49.87 2.13
N LEU A 45 -44.42 -49.38 3.29
CA LEU A 45 -45.31 -48.23 3.37
C LEU A 45 -44.52 -47.00 3.05
N ILE A 46 -44.79 -46.39 1.88
CA ILE A 46 -44.15 -45.15 1.45
C ILE A 46 -45.16 -44.01 1.42
N THR A 47 -44.71 -42.85 1.85
CA THR A 47 -45.51 -41.64 1.87
C THR A 47 -44.72 -40.48 1.24
N THR A 48 -45.31 -39.83 0.27
CA THR A 48 -44.77 -38.56 -0.25
C THR A 48 -45.16 -37.47 0.73
N LEU A 49 -44.15 -36.68 1.17
CA LEU A 49 -44.31 -35.56 2.10
C LEU A 49 -44.19 -34.23 1.39
N SER A 50 -44.60 -33.14 2.06
CA SER A 50 -44.52 -31.80 1.49
C SER A 50 -43.08 -31.41 1.11
N ALA A 51 -42.91 -30.83 -0.06
CA ALA A 51 -41.65 -30.28 -0.50
C ALA A 51 -41.23 -29.10 0.39
N THR A 52 -39.92 -28.97 0.62
CA THR A 52 -39.31 -27.89 1.40
C THR A 52 -38.28 -27.15 0.58
N ASP A 53 -37.69 -26.09 1.13
CA ASP A 53 -36.65 -25.27 0.49
C ASP A 53 -36.99 -24.86 -0.97
N ILE A 54 -38.31 -24.56 -1.16
CA ILE A 54 -38.81 -24.18 -2.49
C ILE A 54 -38.27 -22.78 -2.82
N THR A 55 -37.52 -22.71 -3.90
CA THR A 55 -36.99 -21.44 -4.47
C THR A 55 -37.63 -21.19 -5.84
N ARG A 56 -37.06 -20.31 -6.62
CA ARG A 56 -37.45 -20.05 -8.02
C ARG A 56 -37.09 -21.20 -8.95
N THR A 57 -36.00 -21.90 -8.66
CA THR A 57 -35.38 -22.89 -9.54
C THR A 57 -35.10 -24.23 -8.89
N ASP A 58 -35.29 -24.36 -7.59
CA ASP A 58 -34.94 -25.56 -6.83
C ASP A 58 -36.04 -25.90 -5.82
N ALA A 59 -36.12 -27.17 -5.42
CA ALA A 59 -36.93 -27.65 -4.31
C ALA A 59 -36.30 -28.92 -3.73
N THR A 60 -36.59 -29.18 -2.46
CA THR A 60 -36.28 -30.46 -1.80
C THR A 60 -37.60 -31.27 -1.69
N LEU A 61 -37.63 -32.40 -2.41
CA LEU A 61 -38.72 -33.37 -2.31
C LEU A 61 -38.48 -34.25 -1.08
N ASN A 62 -39.54 -34.51 -0.30
CA ASN A 62 -39.46 -35.28 0.93
C ASN A 62 -40.40 -36.46 0.89
N GLY A 63 -40.01 -37.54 1.54
CA GLY A 63 -40.82 -38.73 1.70
C GLY A 63 -40.43 -39.52 2.93
N SER A 64 -41.27 -40.48 3.28
CA SER A 64 -40.99 -41.47 4.31
C SER A 64 -41.17 -42.88 3.78
N VAL A 65 -40.38 -43.80 4.32
CA VAL A 65 -40.47 -45.22 4.04
C VAL A 65 -40.49 -45.99 5.36
N VAL A 66 -41.40 -46.93 5.49
CA VAL A 66 -41.43 -47.87 6.60
C VAL A 66 -41.36 -49.27 6.00
N ILE A 67 -40.37 -50.05 6.39
CA ILE A 67 -40.13 -51.41 5.94
C ILE A 67 -40.34 -52.33 7.12
N GLU A 68 -41.23 -53.30 6.98
CA GLU A 68 -41.43 -54.32 7.98
C GLU A 68 -40.44 -55.48 7.77
N GLY A 69 -39.63 -55.80 8.80
CA GLY A 69 -38.67 -56.88 8.77
C GLY A 69 -37.21 -56.47 8.38
N GLU A 70 -36.31 -57.46 8.37
CA GLU A 70 -34.87 -57.29 8.00
C GLU A 70 -34.63 -57.33 6.47
N THR A 71 -35.34 -56.55 5.68
CA THR A 71 -35.18 -56.49 4.22
C THR A 71 -34.28 -55.34 3.82
N GLU A 72 -33.51 -55.53 2.72
CA GLU A 72 -32.67 -54.45 2.14
C GLU A 72 -33.55 -53.26 1.70
N MET A 73 -33.01 -52.07 1.84
CA MET A 73 -33.68 -50.84 1.40
C MET A 73 -33.91 -50.90 -0.12
N PRO A 74 -35.16 -50.65 -0.58
CA PRO A 74 -35.46 -50.63 -2.02
C PRO A 74 -34.76 -49.44 -2.70
N GLN A 75 -34.62 -49.52 -4.00
CA GLN A 75 -34.23 -48.33 -4.79
C GLN A 75 -35.38 -47.34 -4.80
N MET A 76 -35.12 -46.11 -4.39
CA MET A 76 -36.13 -45.07 -4.28
C MET A 76 -35.78 -43.88 -5.19
N CYS A 77 -36.80 -43.34 -5.82
CA CYS A 77 -36.72 -42.13 -6.59
C CYS A 77 -37.99 -41.29 -6.45
N PHE A 78 -37.83 -39.99 -6.65
CA PHE A 78 -39.00 -39.14 -6.85
C PHE A 78 -39.24 -38.98 -8.35
N ARG A 79 -40.48 -39.27 -8.78
CA ARG A 79 -41.00 -38.82 -10.05
C ARG A 79 -41.47 -37.38 -9.90
N TYR A 80 -41.17 -36.54 -10.88
CA TYR A 80 -41.68 -35.17 -10.86
C TYR A 80 -41.85 -34.60 -12.28
N GLY A 81 -42.61 -33.54 -12.41
CA GLY A 81 -42.86 -32.87 -13.69
C GLY A 81 -43.95 -31.83 -13.61
N ILE A 82 -44.12 -31.05 -14.67
CA ILE A 82 -45.14 -30.00 -14.79
C ILE A 82 -46.56 -30.56 -15.12
N THR A 83 -46.67 -31.85 -15.35
CA THR A 83 -47.91 -32.58 -15.57
C THR A 83 -47.97 -33.78 -14.64
N GLU A 84 -49.17 -34.36 -14.45
CA GLU A 84 -49.36 -35.56 -13.65
C GLU A 84 -48.63 -36.82 -14.18
N GLU A 85 -48.13 -36.78 -15.42
CA GLU A 85 -47.30 -37.87 -15.98
C GLU A 85 -45.91 -37.94 -15.33
N MET A 86 -45.41 -36.88 -14.72
CA MET A 86 -44.15 -36.81 -13.99
C MET A 86 -42.98 -37.49 -14.70
N LYS A 87 -42.59 -36.97 -15.87
CA LYS A 87 -41.61 -37.60 -16.78
C LYS A 87 -40.18 -37.59 -16.29
N GLN A 88 -39.87 -36.76 -15.27
CA GLN A 88 -38.53 -36.62 -14.71
C GLN A 88 -38.37 -37.48 -13.47
N THR A 89 -37.12 -37.84 -13.15
CA THR A 89 -36.78 -38.62 -11.97
C THR A 89 -35.61 -37.98 -11.22
N ALA A 90 -35.69 -38.00 -9.87
CA ALA A 90 -34.59 -37.63 -9.00
C ALA A 90 -34.32 -38.80 -8.03
N THR A 91 -33.07 -39.23 -7.94
CA THR A 91 -32.64 -40.29 -7.02
C THR A 91 -32.87 -39.82 -5.58
N ALA A 92 -33.57 -40.61 -4.80
CA ALA A 92 -33.81 -40.33 -3.41
C ALA A 92 -32.59 -40.76 -2.57
N VAL A 93 -32.20 -39.93 -1.61
CA VAL A 93 -31.15 -40.21 -0.63
C VAL A 93 -31.85 -40.40 0.73
N SER A 94 -31.55 -41.52 1.41
CA SER A 94 -32.03 -41.76 2.77
C SER A 94 -31.02 -41.17 3.75
N SER A 95 -31.51 -40.38 4.70
CA SER A 95 -30.70 -39.82 5.80
C SER A 95 -30.73 -40.72 7.04
N ASP A 96 -31.79 -41.48 7.18
CA ASP A 96 -32.05 -42.52 8.19
C ASP A 96 -32.91 -43.60 7.52
N ASN A 97 -33.16 -44.72 8.19
CA ASN A 97 -33.96 -45.82 7.62
C ASN A 97 -35.45 -45.47 7.40
N SER A 98 -35.88 -44.24 7.60
CA SER A 98 -37.27 -43.82 7.51
C SER A 98 -37.52 -42.56 6.68
N SER A 99 -36.55 -41.67 6.57
CA SER A 99 -36.67 -40.39 5.83
C SER A 99 -35.91 -40.44 4.51
N VAL A 100 -36.52 -39.97 3.45
CA VAL A 100 -35.89 -39.88 2.12
C VAL A 100 -36.10 -38.50 1.52
N THR A 101 -35.05 -37.96 0.92
CA THR A 101 -35.06 -36.63 0.30
C THR A 101 -34.43 -36.65 -1.08
N ALA A 102 -34.84 -35.74 -1.94
CA ALA A 102 -34.14 -35.43 -3.19
C ALA A 102 -34.20 -33.94 -3.48
N ARG A 103 -33.02 -33.30 -3.66
CA ARG A 103 -32.96 -31.94 -4.16
C ARG A 103 -33.09 -31.96 -5.68
N ILE A 104 -34.02 -31.21 -6.21
CA ILE A 104 -34.20 -31.00 -7.66
C ILE A 104 -33.88 -29.55 -8.00
N THR A 105 -33.22 -29.33 -9.13
CA THR A 105 -32.72 -28.04 -9.59
C THR A 105 -33.11 -27.80 -11.05
N GLY A 106 -32.95 -26.54 -11.53
CA GLY A 106 -33.27 -26.19 -12.91
C GLY A 106 -34.77 -26.14 -13.21
N LEU A 107 -35.56 -25.88 -12.20
CA LEU A 107 -37.01 -25.70 -12.32
C LEU A 107 -37.34 -24.34 -12.95
N SER A 108 -38.52 -24.25 -13.59
CA SER A 108 -39.07 -22.96 -14.05
C SER A 108 -39.72 -22.24 -12.89
N SER A 109 -39.55 -20.90 -12.81
CA SER A 109 -40.21 -20.08 -11.81
C SER A 109 -41.73 -20.01 -11.97
N ALA A 110 -42.46 -19.68 -10.90
CA ALA A 110 -43.92 -19.56 -10.87
C ALA A 110 -44.65 -20.79 -11.49
N THR A 111 -44.04 -21.98 -11.40
CA THR A 111 -44.52 -23.18 -12.05
C THR A 111 -44.92 -24.23 -11.01
N THR A 112 -46.09 -24.81 -11.19
CA THR A 112 -46.56 -25.92 -10.33
C THR A 112 -45.99 -27.22 -10.86
N TYR A 113 -45.36 -27.98 -9.98
CA TYR A 113 -44.80 -29.29 -10.22
C TYR A 113 -45.59 -30.34 -9.44
N TYR A 114 -45.87 -31.46 -10.10
CA TYR A 114 -46.41 -32.69 -9.51
C TYR A 114 -45.22 -33.58 -9.15
N TYR A 115 -45.32 -34.31 -8.03
CA TYR A 115 -44.28 -35.26 -7.64
C TYR A 115 -44.82 -36.36 -6.77
N MET A 116 -44.11 -37.49 -6.77
CA MET A 116 -44.46 -38.65 -5.95
C MET A 116 -43.20 -39.49 -5.70
N LEU A 117 -43.11 -40.09 -4.51
CA LEU A 117 -42.08 -41.06 -4.17
C LEU A 117 -42.44 -42.43 -4.78
N GLU A 118 -41.48 -43.09 -5.43
CA GLU A 118 -41.55 -44.46 -5.90
C GLU A 118 -40.43 -45.29 -5.25
N ALA A 119 -40.74 -46.52 -4.84
CA ALA A 119 -39.79 -47.50 -4.33
C ALA A 119 -39.90 -48.79 -5.16
N THR A 120 -38.75 -49.34 -5.60
CA THR A 120 -38.74 -50.53 -6.44
C THR A 120 -37.63 -51.51 -6.01
N ASN A 121 -37.95 -52.81 -6.08
CA ASN A 121 -36.99 -53.89 -5.94
C ASN A 121 -36.56 -54.49 -7.30
N GLY A 122 -36.93 -53.85 -8.42
CA GLY A 122 -36.68 -54.31 -9.78
C GLY A 122 -37.77 -55.21 -10.37
N ARG A 123 -38.71 -55.71 -9.55
CA ARG A 123 -39.84 -56.51 -9.98
C ARG A 123 -41.19 -55.82 -9.73
N THR A 124 -41.33 -55.22 -8.56
CA THR A 124 -42.51 -54.49 -8.18
C THR A 124 -42.17 -53.04 -7.82
N THR A 125 -43.10 -52.12 -8.03
CA THR A 125 -42.97 -50.72 -7.71
C THR A 125 -44.15 -50.27 -6.88
N VAL A 126 -43.86 -49.73 -5.70
CA VAL A 126 -44.85 -49.12 -4.81
C VAL A 126 -44.78 -47.60 -4.97
N LYS A 127 -45.91 -46.93 -4.95
CA LYS A 127 -46.03 -45.48 -5.17
C LYS A 127 -46.66 -44.81 -3.94
N GLY A 128 -46.06 -43.70 -3.54
CA GLY A 128 -46.67 -42.83 -2.54
C GLY A 128 -47.84 -42.00 -3.12
N ASN A 129 -48.41 -41.17 -2.32
CA ASN A 129 -49.43 -40.21 -2.76
C ASN A 129 -48.81 -39.14 -3.67
N MET A 130 -49.57 -38.70 -4.67
CA MET A 130 -49.19 -37.56 -5.52
C MET A 130 -49.35 -36.26 -4.75
N MET A 131 -48.35 -35.41 -4.84
CA MET A 131 -48.32 -34.06 -4.25
C MET A 131 -47.89 -32.99 -5.26
N THR A 132 -48.11 -31.76 -4.90
CA THR A 132 -47.70 -30.62 -5.71
C THR A 132 -46.97 -29.59 -4.89
N PHE A 133 -46.09 -28.84 -5.53
CA PHE A 133 -45.54 -27.59 -5.04
C PHE A 133 -45.48 -26.58 -6.16
N THR A 134 -45.39 -25.30 -5.84
CA THR A 134 -45.21 -24.24 -6.83
C THR A 134 -43.92 -23.46 -6.51
N THR A 135 -43.02 -23.33 -7.49
CA THR A 135 -41.83 -22.53 -7.36
C THR A 135 -42.16 -21.06 -7.20
N LEU A 136 -41.26 -20.31 -6.54
CA LEU A 136 -41.44 -18.88 -6.33
C LEU A 136 -41.43 -18.12 -7.68
N PRO A 137 -42.19 -17.03 -7.80
CA PRO A 137 -42.15 -16.19 -9.00
C PRO A 137 -40.85 -15.41 -9.09
N ASN A 138 -40.48 -15.01 -10.31
CA ASN A 138 -39.45 -14.00 -10.50
C ASN A 138 -39.92 -12.64 -9.99
N GLU A 139 -38.98 -11.88 -9.42
CA GLU A 139 -39.24 -10.57 -8.81
C GLU A 139 -38.23 -9.53 -9.30
N LYS A 140 -38.39 -8.29 -8.89
CA LYS A 140 -37.39 -7.25 -9.09
C LYS A 140 -36.14 -7.58 -8.29
N PRO A 141 -34.96 -7.10 -8.73
CA PRO A 141 -33.72 -7.25 -7.96
C PRO A 141 -33.84 -6.70 -6.53
N SER A 142 -33.06 -7.27 -5.62
CA SER A 142 -32.94 -6.75 -4.25
C SER A 142 -31.55 -6.15 -4.04
N LEU A 143 -31.48 -5.04 -3.32
CA LEU A 143 -30.26 -4.31 -3.01
C LEU A 143 -30.01 -4.31 -1.50
N GLY A 144 -28.76 -4.48 -1.11
CA GLY A 144 -28.26 -4.22 0.23
C GLY A 144 -28.00 -2.74 0.48
N GLU A 145 -27.42 -2.43 1.64
CA GLU A 145 -27.06 -1.07 1.99
C GLU A 145 -25.90 -0.54 1.12
N ALA A 146 -25.99 0.74 0.77
CA ALA A 146 -24.91 1.46 0.09
C ALA A 146 -23.98 2.12 1.11
N SER A 147 -22.72 2.34 0.71
CA SER A 147 -21.69 3.01 1.52
C SER A 147 -20.74 3.83 0.67
N ILE A 148 -20.10 4.83 1.27
CA ILE A 148 -18.97 5.53 0.66
C ILE A 148 -17.73 4.66 0.84
N VAL A 149 -17.09 4.27 -0.26
CA VAL A 149 -15.85 3.49 -0.25
C VAL A 149 -14.66 4.42 -0.24
N SER A 150 -14.64 5.40 -1.15
CA SER A 150 -13.58 6.39 -1.29
C SER A 150 -14.17 7.70 -1.78
N HIS A 151 -13.51 8.81 -1.49
CA HIS A 151 -13.92 10.09 -2.06
C HIS A 151 -12.75 11.03 -2.29
N GLY A 152 -12.90 11.86 -3.30
CA GLY A 152 -12.06 13.02 -3.60
C GLY A 152 -12.85 14.32 -3.42
N PRO A 153 -12.21 15.47 -3.71
CA PRO A 153 -12.84 16.78 -3.56
C PRO A 153 -14.09 16.99 -4.43
N MET A 154 -14.19 16.31 -5.58
CA MET A 154 -15.29 16.43 -6.54
C MET A 154 -15.74 15.06 -7.09
N SER A 155 -15.46 14.00 -6.35
CA SER A 155 -15.76 12.62 -6.76
C SER A 155 -16.03 11.72 -5.56
N VAL A 156 -16.74 10.62 -5.79
CA VAL A 156 -17.02 9.61 -4.78
C VAL A 156 -17.13 8.23 -5.42
N ILE A 157 -16.56 7.22 -4.80
CA ILE A 157 -16.79 5.81 -5.12
C ILE A 157 -17.83 5.29 -4.15
N VAL A 158 -18.97 4.89 -4.69
CA VAL A 158 -20.08 4.30 -3.94
C VAL A 158 -20.01 2.79 -4.06
N GLY A 159 -20.06 2.09 -2.92
CA GLY A 159 -20.21 0.64 -2.83
C GLY A 159 -21.65 0.27 -2.49
N TYR A 160 -22.20 -0.74 -3.15
CA TYR A 160 -23.52 -1.32 -2.88
C TYR A 160 -23.52 -2.79 -3.26
N GLU A 161 -24.53 -3.53 -2.83
CA GLU A 161 -24.63 -4.97 -3.09
C GLU A 161 -25.94 -5.30 -3.79
N ILE A 162 -25.89 -6.14 -4.84
CA ILE A 162 -27.05 -6.79 -5.41
C ILE A 162 -27.19 -8.13 -4.68
N THR A 163 -28.13 -8.19 -3.74
CA THR A 163 -28.31 -9.36 -2.86
C THR A 163 -29.10 -10.48 -3.53
N ASP A 164 -30.03 -10.14 -4.43
CA ASP A 164 -30.79 -11.09 -5.25
C ASP A 164 -31.10 -10.46 -6.63
N ASP A 165 -30.93 -11.23 -7.70
CA ASP A 165 -31.31 -10.84 -9.06
C ASP A 165 -32.80 -10.96 -9.33
N GLY A 166 -33.56 -11.55 -8.41
CA GLY A 166 -34.96 -11.81 -8.56
C GLY A 166 -35.29 -12.97 -9.52
N GLY A 167 -34.29 -13.77 -9.89
CA GLY A 167 -34.42 -14.88 -10.85
C GLY A 167 -34.34 -14.46 -12.31
N GLU A 168 -34.00 -13.22 -12.61
CA GLU A 168 -33.79 -12.69 -13.96
C GLU A 168 -32.48 -11.92 -14.03
N ALA A 169 -31.77 -12.05 -15.15
CA ALA A 169 -30.50 -11.36 -15.34
C ALA A 169 -30.64 -9.85 -15.15
N ILE A 170 -29.72 -9.26 -14.39
CA ILE A 170 -29.62 -7.82 -14.24
C ILE A 170 -29.16 -7.23 -15.58
N THR A 171 -29.93 -6.30 -16.11
CA THR A 171 -29.67 -5.65 -17.39
C THR A 171 -28.91 -4.33 -17.23
N GLU A 172 -29.03 -3.67 -16.08
CA GLU A 172 -28.39 -2.39 -15.78
C GLU A 172 -28.29 -2.19 -14.27
N THR A 173 -27.17 -1.65 -13.79
CA THR A 173 -27.01 -1.21 -12.42
C THR A 173 -26.16 0.05 -12.34
N GLY A 174 -26.29 0.82 -11.25
CA GLY A 174 -25.57 2.06 -11.08
C GLY A 174 -26.10 2.88 -9.91
N CYS A 175 -25.96 4.21 -10.01
CA CYS A 175 -26.48 5.15 -9.03
C CYS A 175 -27.30 6.27 -9.68
N LEU A 176 -28.33 6.70 -8.98
CA LEU A 176 -28.97 8.01 -9.14
C LEU A 176 -28.32 8.96 -8.14
N TYR A 177 -28.13 10.22 -8.47
CA TYR A 177 -27.64 11.22 -7.53
C TYR A 177 -28.27 12.58 -7.81
N ALA A 178 -28.42 13.40 -6.76
CA ALA A 178 -28.94 14.76 -6.84
C ALA A 178 -28.33 15.61 -5.73
N LEU A 179 -28.36 16.93 -5.90
CA LEU A 179 -28.08 17.83 -4.77
C LEU A 179 -29.12 17.62 -3.68
N ALA A 180 -28.70 17.61 -2.42
CA ALA A 180 -29.61 17.46 -1.29
C ALA A 180 -30.65 18.61 -1.20
N SER A 181 -30.32 19.79 -1.77
CA SER A 181 -31.22 20.94 -1.89
C SER A 181 -32.29 20.77 -2.98
N ASP A 182 -32.08 19.83 -3.93
CA ASP A 182 -32.99 19.55 -5.05
C ASP A 182 -32.98 18.03 -5.35
N ALA A 183 -33.57 17.25 -4.45
CA ALA A 183 -33.59 15.79 -4.50
C ALA A 183 -34.44 15.20 -5.65
N GLU A 184 -35.24 16.03 -6.32
CA GLU A 184 -36.08 15.61 -7.44
C GLU A 184 -35.32 15.60 -8.77
N ASP A 185 -34.30 16.46 -8.94
CA ASP A 185 -33.45 16.51 -10.14
C ASP A 185 -32.35 15.43 -10.09
N ARG A 186 -32.79 14.18 -10.24
CA ARG A 186 -31.89 13.01 -10.15
C ARG A 186 -31.18 12.76 -11.46
N GLN A 187 -29.85 12.82 -11.42
CA GLN A 187 -28.99 12.38 -12.51
C GLN A 187 -28.73 10.87 -12.40
N ARG A 188 -28.57 10.19 -13.54
CA ARG A 188 -28.32 8.73 -13.60
C ARG A 188 -26.93 8.45 -14.13
N VAL A 189 -26.20 7.59 -13.45
CA VAL A 189 -24.93 7.00 -13.90
C VAL A 189 -25.02 5.48 -13.81
N ALA A 190 -24.94 4.83 -14.97
CA ALA A 190 -24.89 3.37 -15.06
C ALA A 190 -23.44 2.87 -14.96
N SER A 191 -23.24 1.71 -14.38
CA SER A 191 -21.96 1.01 -14.38
C SER A 191 -21.64 0.51 -15.79
N LYS A 192 -20.48 0.90 -16.33
CA LYS A 192 -20.04 0.50 -17.69
C LYS A 192 -19.41 -0.89 -17.71
N ASP A 193 -18.85 -1.32 -16.58
CA ASP A 193 -18.06 -2.55 -16.47
C ASP A 193 -18.82 -3.65 -15.71
N TYR A 194 -20.15 -3.56 -15.68
CA TYR A 194 -20.99 -4.54 -15.00
C TYR A 194 -20.96 -5.89 -15.74
N SER A 195 -20.53 -6.95 -15.05
CA SER A 195 -20.38 -8.31 -15.59
C SER A 195 -21.66 -9.14 -15.64
N GLY A 196 -22.76 -8.64 -15.03
CA GLY A 196 -24.02 -9.39 -14.90
C GLY A 196 -24.15 -10.17 -13.59
N ASP A 197 -23.14 -10.15 -12.72
CA ASP A 197 -23.10 -10.95 -11.52
C ASP A 197 -23.73 -10.25 -10.30
N LYS A 198 -24.32 -11.05 -9.41
CA LYS A 198 -24.73 -10.61 -8.06
C LYS A 198 -23.52 -10.29 -7.19
N GLY A 199 -23.75 -9.61 -6.08
CA GLY A 199 -22.76 -9.29 -5.08
C GLY A 199 -22.35 -7.82 -5.07
N ARG A 200 -21.17 -7.55 -4.53
CA ARG A 200 -20.69 -6.20 -4.29
C ARG A 200 -20.33 -5.50 -5.60
N GLN A 201 -20.88 -4.30 -5.76
CA GLN A 201 -20.63 -3.39 -6.89
C GLN A 201 -19.99 -2.12 -6.37
N THR A 202 -19.20 -1.46 -7.23
CA THR A 202 -18.67 -0.12 -6.98
C THR A 202 -18.88 0.78 -8.18
N LEU A 203 -19.18 2.06 -7.94
CA LEU A 203 -19.37 3.03 -9.00
C LEU A 203 -18.71 4.36 -8.64
N LEU A 204 -17.93 4.90 -9.57
CA LEU A 204 -17.38 6.25 -9.48
C LEU A 204 -18.40 7.29 -9.98
N LEU A 205 -18.72 8.25 -9.13
CA LEU A 205 -19.35 9.53 -9.50
C LEU A 205 -18.27 10.60 -9.49
N SER A 206 -18.16 11.38 -10.57
CA SER A 206 -17.13 12.42 -10.74
C SER A 206 -17.74 13.69 -11.34
N GLY A 207 -17.01 14.82 -11.24
CA GLY A 207 -17.51 16.12 -11.72
C GLY A 207 -18.59 16.71 -10.81
N LEU A 208 -18.58 16.34 -9.53
CA LEU A 208 -19.47 16.90 -8.52
C LEU A 208 -19.07 18.35 -8.18
N ASN A 209 -20.02 19.18 -7.79
CA ASN A 209 -19.73 20.55 -7.33
C ASN A 209 -18.96 20.52 -6.00
N ARG A 210 -18.01 21.42 -5.81
CA ARG A 210 -17.28 21.57 -4.52
C ARG A 210 -18.21 22.09 -3.43
N ASN A 211 -17.96 21.66 -2.19
CA ASN A 211 -18.70 22.08 -0.99
C ASN A 211 -20.22 21.91 -1.14
N ALA A 212 -20.65 20.84 -1.77
CA ALA A 212 -22.05 20.53 -2.05
C ALA A 212 -22.42 19.18 -1.42
N THR A 213 -23.63 19.09 -0.89
CA THR A 213 -24.17 17.85 -0.33
C THR A 213 -25.04 17.15 -1.36
N TYR A 214 -24.79 15.87 -1.58
CA TYR A 214 -25.51 15.00 -2.49
C TYR A 214 -26.25 13.90 -1.75
N LEU A 215 -27.40 13.50 -2.30
CA LEU A 215 -28.05 12.24 -2.02
C LEU A 215 -27.76 11.29 -3.17
N ILE A 216 -27.43 10.04 -2.86
CA ILE A 216 -27.01 9.03 -3.85
C ILE A 216 -27.79 7.74 -3.57
N TRP A 217 -28.49 7.24 -4.58
CA TRP A 217 -29.31 6.03 -4.52
C TRP A 217 -28.71 4.97 -5.44
N PRO A 218 -28.33 3.78 -4.98
CA PRO A 218 -28.01 2.67 -5.86
C PRO A 218 -29.29 2.15 -6.53
N TYR A 219 -29.15 1.62 -7.75
CA TYR A 219 -30.27 0.95 -8.43
C TYR A 219 -29.78 -0.30 -9.16
N ALA A 220 -30.71 -1.25 -9.35
CA ALA A 220 -30.53 -2.39 -10.24
C ALA A 220 -31.82 -2.66 -11.00
N LYS A 221 -31.69 -3.07 -12.28
CA LYS A 221 -32.79 -3.28 -13.20
C LYS A 221 -32.69 -4.64 -13.88
N SER A 222 -33.81 -5.36 -13.95
CA SER A 222 -34.01 -6.58 -14.72
C SER A 222 -35.25 -6.46 -15.60
N ARG A 223 -35.61 -7.53 -16.29
CA ARG A 223 -36.89 -7.60 -17.03
C ARG A 223 -38.12 -7.46 -16.11
N MET A 224 -37.98 -7.83 -14.84
CA MET A 224 -39.08 -7.71 -13.85
C MET A 224 -39.29 -6.28 -13.34
N GLY A 225 -38.35 -5.38 -13.63
CA GLY A 225 -38.41 -3.97 -13.26
C GLY A 225 -37.15 -3.45 -12.57
N GLU A 226 -37.24 -2.25 -12.04
CA GLU A 226 -36.14 -1.55 -11.36
C GLU A 226 -36.40 -1.47 -9.85
N THR A 227 -35.36 -1.68 -9.08
CA THR A 227 -35.29 -1.41 -7.65
C THR A 227 -34.29 -0.29 -7.41
N VAL A 228 -34.70 0.73 -6.66
CA VAL A 228 -33.87 1.82 -6.17
C VAL A 228 -33.70 1.65 -4.66
N GLY A 229 -32.45 1.61 -4.20
CA GLY A 229 -32.11 1.44 -2.79
C GLY A 229 -32.29 2.71 -1.97
N SER A 230 -32.03 2.63 -0.68
CA SER A 230 -32.05 3.78 0.22
C SER A 230 -30.92 4.76 -0.12
N PRO A 231 -31.15 6.08 0.02
CA PRO A 231 -30.10 7.07 -0.27
C PRO A 231 -29.04 7.09 0.82
N ILE A 232 -27.81 7.35 0.38
CA ILE A 232 -26.72 7.78 1.26
C ILE A 232 -26.42 9.25 1.02
N THR A 233 -25.93 9.94 2.06
CA THR A 233 -25.56 11.36 1.96
C THR A 233 -24.05 11.47 1.84
N PHE A 234 -23.59 12.30 0.91
CA PHE A 234 -22.18 12.62 0.72
C PHE A 234 -22.00 14.14 0.54
N THR A 235 -21.02 14.71 1.24
CA THR A 235 -20.65 16.13 1.09
C THR A 235 -19.24 16.22 0.52
N THR A 236 -19.10 16.87 -0.61
CA THR A 236 -17.81 17.17 -1.23
C THR A 236 -17.02 18.19 -0.42
N GLY A 237 -15.70 18.10 -0.41
CA GLY A 237 -14.81 18.99 0.35
C GLY A 237 -13.35 18.78 -0.03
N ASP A 238 -12.42 19.48 0.63
CA ASP A 238 -10.99 19.43 0.30
C ASP A 238 -10.27 18.17 0.81
N ALA A 239 -10.89 17.38 1.68
CA ALA A 239 -10.34 16.12 2.17
C ALA A 239 -10.61 14.97 1.20
N MET A 240 -9.64 14.07 1.07
CA MET A 240 -9.76 12.81 0.34
C MET A 240 -9.68 11.63 1.29
N SER A 241 -10.42 10.58 0.99
CA SER A 241 -10.31 9.30 1.69
C SER A 241 -10.28 8.15 0.68
N LEU A 242 -9.21 7.37 0.72
CA LEU A 242 -9.05 6.18 -0.09
C LEU A 242 -9.42 4.95 0.74
N GLY A 243 -10.44 4.20 0.29
CA GLY A 243 -10.77 2.91 0.89
C GLY A 243 -9.83 1.80 0.44
N GLU A 244 -9.27 1.95 -0.78
CA GLU A 244 -8.32 1.03 -1.38
C GLU A 244 -7.14 1.80 -1.98
N ALA A 245 -5.96 1.19 -1.96
CA ALA A 245 -4.78 1.77 -2.58
C ALA A 245 -4.88 1.75 -4.12
N GLY A 246 -4.26 2.74 -4.78
CA GLY A 246 -4.26 2.89 -6.24
C GLY A 246 -5.43 3.75 -6.77
N GLN A 247 -6.25 4.34 -5.91
CA GLN A 247 -7.44 5.09 -6.32
C GLN A 247 -7.24 6.59 -6.49
N LEU A 248 -6.09 7.15 -6.08
CA LEU A 248 -5.87 8.59 -6.04
C LEU A 248 -6.09 9.25 -7.41
N ARG A 249 -5.46 8.71 -8.45
CA ARG A 249 -5.58 9.24 -9.82
C ARG A 249 -7.02 9.15 -10.34
N LEU A 250 -7.72 8.07 -10.05
CA LEU A 250 -9.10 7.86 -10.44
C LEU A 250 -10.02 8.93 -9.83
N LEU A 251 -9.85 9.21 -8.54
CA LEU A 251 -10.66 10.19 -7.80
C LEU A 251 -10.38 11.64 -8.21
N LEU A 252 -9.13 11.97 -8.58
CA LEU A 252 -8.75 13.31 -9.02
C LEU A 252 -9.13 13.59 -10.49
N GLY A 253 -9.13 12.56 -11.33
CA GLY A 253 -9.53 12.65 -12.73
C GLY A 253 -8.74 13.70 -13.51
N LYS A 254 -9.46 14.65 -14.16
CA LYS A 254 -8.86 15.68 -15.00
C LYS A 254 -8.26 16.85 -14.21
N GLU A 255 -8.64 17.01 -12.96
CA GLU A 255 -8.24 18.14 -12.10
C GLU A 255 -6.93 17.87 -11.34
N LEU A 256 -6.19 16.83 -11.72
CA LEU A 256 -4.94 16.39 -11.10
C LEU A 256 -3.96 17.55 -10.80
N TYR A 257 -3.87 18.54 -11.68
CA TYR A 257 -2.92 19.67 -11.56
C TYR A 257 -3.51 20.94 -10.95
N ASP A 258 -4.79 20.92 -10.56
CA ASP A 258 -5.48 22.12 -10.05
C ASP A 258 -5.29 22.34 -8.55
N TYR A 259 -4.82 21.31 -7.85
CA TYR A 259 -4.64 21.34 -6.41
C TYR A 259 -3.29 21.92 -6.01
N THR A 260 -3.33 22.87 -5.07
CA THR A 260 -2.14 23.40 -4.37
C THR A 260 -2.02 22.88 -2.95
N LYS A 261 -3.15 22.42 -2.37
CA LYS A 261 -3.24 21.79 -1.05
C LYS A 261 -4.09 20.55 -1.12
N LEU A 262 -3.74 19.54 -0.35
CA LEU A 262 -4.49 18.30 -0.28
C LEU A 262 -4.25 17.59 1.05
N SER A 263 -5.34 17.11 1.66
CA SER A 263 -5.30 16.20 2.80
C SER A 263 -5.82 14.83 2.36
N ILE A 264 -5.05 13.78 2.61
CA ILE A 264 -5.36 12.42 2.15
C ILE A 264 -5.36 11.45 3.33
N ALA A 265 -6.42 10.67 3.44
CA ALA A 265 -6.56 9.55 4.36
C ALA A 265 -6.61 8.22 3.61
N GLY A 266 -6.23 7.13 4.29
CA GLY A 266 -6.31 5.77 3.75
C GLY A 266 -5.00 5.22 3.18
N PRO A 267 -5.02 4.05 2.52
CA PRO A 267 -3.82 3.39 2.01
C PRO A 267 -3.32 4.04 0.72
N LEU A 268 -1.99 4.21 0.62
CA LEU A 268 -1.27 4.74 -0.54
C LEU A 268 -0.23 3.72 -1.00
N ASN A 269 -0.37 3.18 -2.20
CA ASN A 269 0.63 2.31 -2.83
C ASN A 269 1.53 3.08 -3.81
N GLY A 270 2.34 2.36 -4.60
CA GLY A 270 3.25 2.95 -5.58
C GLY A 270 2.54 3.83 -6.62
N ASP A 271 1.35 3.44 -7.09
CA ASP A 271 0.57 4.21 -8.07
C ASP A 271 0.10 5.55 -7.49
N ASP A 272 -0.38 5.55 -6.24
CA ASP A 272 -0.81 6.76 -5.54
C ASP A 272 0.37 7.69 -5.26
N LEU A 273 1.51 7.11 -4.83
CA LEU A 273 2.74 7.87 -4.56
C LEU A 273 3.32 8.47 -5.84
N CYS A 274 3.27 7.75 -6.97
CA CYS A 274 3.61 8.27 -8.29
C CYS A 274 2.69 9.44 -8.68
N CYS A 275 1.38 9.30 -8.47
CA CYS A 275 0.40 10.34 -8.73
C CYS A 275 0.67 11.60 -7.88
N LEU A 276 0.98 11.45 -6.59
CA LEU A 276 1.37 12.55 -5.71
C LEU A 276 2.62 13.27 -6.19
N ARG A 277 3.67 12.53 -6.61
CA ARG A 277 4.87 13.11 -7.20
C ARG A 277 4.56 13.96 -8.44
N GLU A 278 3.70 13.43 -9.31
CA GLU A 278 3.26 14.12 -10.52
C GLU A 278 2.54 15.43 -10.19
N MET A 279 1.68 15.42 -9.18
CA MET A 279 1.00 16.62 -8.67
C MET A 279 1.97 17.64 -8.07
N MET A 280 3.12 17.19 -7.54
CA MET A 280 4.18 18.03 -6.97
C MET A 280 5.25 18.45 -7.99
N GLY A 281 5.01 18.23 -9.28
CA GLY A 281 5.90 18.67 -10.36
C GLY A 281 6.87 17.62 -10.88
N ARG A 282 6.74 16.33 -10.53
CA ARG A 282 7.71 15.29 -10.92
C ARG A 282 7.04 14.00 -11.39
N GLY A 283 7.12 13.67 -12.68
CA GLY A 283 6.53 12.47 -13.28
C GLY A 283 7.24 11.16 -12.96
N PHE A 284 6.64 10.07 -13.42
CA PHE A 284 7.14 8.70 -13.27
C PHE A 284 8.57 8.50 -13.80
N ASP A 285 8.86 9.09 -14.94
CA ASP A 285 10.19 9.06 -15.60
C ASP A 285 11.15 10.15 -15.08
N ASN A 286 10.80 10.75 -13.95
CA ASN A 286 11.52 11.90 -13.38
C ASN A 286 11.57 13.15 -14.27
N THR A 287 10.67 13.30 -15.23
CA THR A 287 10.47 14.55 -15.98
C THR A 287 9.64 15.57 -15.20
N ALA A 288 9.73 16.84 -15.56
CA ALA A 288 8.91 17.88 -14.95
C ALA A 288 7.45 17.76 -15.42
N THR A 289 6.50 18.01 -14.52
CA THR A 289 5.05 18.05 -14.80
C THR A 289 4.49 19.43 -14.51
N ALA A 290 3.22 19.65 -14.86
CA ALA A 290 2.47 20.86 -14.55
C ALA A 290 1.96 20.92 -13.10
N GLY A 291 2.30 19.96 -12.27
CA GLY A 291 1.84 19.83 -10.89
C GLY A 291 2.25 21.03 -10.02
N ARG A 292 1.30 21.49 -9.17
CA ARG A 292 1.46 22.66 -8.30
C ARG A 292 1.14 22.36 -6.84
N LEU A 293 0.96 21.09 -6.49
CA LEU A 293 0.67 20.66 -5.13
C LEU A 293 1.86 20.99 -4.22
N SER A 294 1.66 21.90 -3.28
CA SER A 294 2.71 22.46 -2.44
C SER A 294 2.54 22.19 -0.94
N ASP A 295 1.31 21.97 -0.49
CA ASP A 295 0.98 21.65 0.91
C ASP A 295 0.22 20.32 0.95
N VAL A 296 0.84 19.29 1.52
CA VAL A 296 0.31 17.93 1.56
C VAL A 296 0.22 17.45 3.00
N ASP A 297 -0.98 17.05 3.41
CA ASP A 297 -1.22 16.42 4.71
C ASP A 297 -1.58 14.95 4.52
N LEU A 298 -0.70 14.07 4.98
CA LEU A 298 -0.83 12.62 4.93
C LEU A 298 -1.01 12.02 6.34
N THR A 299 -1.36 12.81 7.34
CA THR A 299 -1.45 12.36 8.74
C THR A 299 -2.26 11.07 8.89
N ASP A 300 -3.42 11.01 8.21
CA ASP A 300 -4.36 9.89 8.25
C ASP A 300 -4.16 8.90 7.09
N ALA A 301 -3.12 9.10 6.28
CA ALA A 301 -2.72 8.15 5.26
C ALA A 301 -1.82 7.05 5.82
N ARG A 302 -1.67 5.98 5.05
CA ARG A 302 -0.76 4.87 5.33
C ARG A 302 -0.09 4.42 4.04
N ILE A 303 1.24 4.47 3.99
CA ILE A 303 1.99 3.88 2.88
C ILE A 303 1.91 2.35 3.00
N VAL A 304 1.53 1.70 1.91
CA VAL A 304 1.42 0.24 1.79
C VAL A 304 2.19 -0.26 0.58
N ALA A 305 2.73 -1.47 0.68
CA ALA A 305 3.37 -2.14 -0.44
C ALA A 305 2.36 -2.39 -1.58
N GLY A 306 2.86 -2.50 -2.81
CA GLY A 306 2.07 -2.76 -4.02
C GLY A 306 2.03 -1.60 -4.98
N GLY A 307 1.33 -1.77 -6.10
CA GLY A 307 1.34 -0.85 -7.23
C GLY A 307 2.65 -0.85 -8.02
N GLU A 308 2.73 0.00 -9.03
CA GLU A 308 3.93 0.22 -9.84
C GLU A 308 4.99 1.04 -9.06
N PRO A 309 6.24 1.08 -9.52
CA PRO A 309 7.26 1.93 -8.90
C PRO A 309 6.85 3.40 -8.87
N TYR A 310 7.03 4.09 -7.73
CA TYR A 310 6.62 5.50 -7.62
C TYR A 310 7.51 6.49 -8.40
N ASP A 311 8.69 6.08 -8.86
CA ASP A 311 9.65 6.89 -9.63
C ASP A 311 10.28 6.15 -10.81
N GLY A 312 9.61 5.12 -11.33
CA GLY A 312 10.10 4.27 -12.41
C GLY A 312 11.08 3.17 -11.99
N SER A 313 11.51 3.15 -10.73
CA SER A 313 12.51 2.17 -10.24
C SER A 313 12.25 1.64 -8.83
N ARG A 314 11.63 2.41 -7.95
CA ARG A 314 11.48 2.11 -6.53
C ARG A 314 10.03 1.84 -6.17
N TYR A 315 9.80 0.77 -5.42
CA TYR A 315 8.49 0.34 -4.98
C TYR A 315 8.14 0.89 -3.59
N ALA A 316 6.84 1.04 -3.33
CA ALA A 316 6.35 1.37 -2.01
C ALA A 316 6.60 0.22 -1.03
N VAL A 317 6.97 0.56 0.21
CA VAL A 317 7.18 -0.36 1.33
C VAL A 317 6.33 0.12 2.50
N ASP A 318 5.72 -0.81 3.24
CA ASP A 318 4.81 -0.50 4.33
C ASP A 318 5.44 0.47 5.35
N ASN A 319 4.77 1.61 5.56
CA ASN A 319 5.15 2.64 6.52
C ASN A 319 6.55 3.25 6.31
N VAL A 320 7.09 3.18 5.10
CA VAL A 320 8.40 3.73 4.74
C VAL A 320 8.24 4.92 3.79
N VAL A 321 8.78 6.06 4.16
CA VAL A 321 9.05 7.16 3.24
C VAL A 321 10.37 6.83 2.54
N GLY A 322 10.26 6.18 1.39
CA GLY A 322 11.37 5.56 0.67
C GLY A 322 12.35 6.56 0.07
N GLN A 323 13.52 6.07 -0.32
CA GLN A 323 14.55 6.87 -0.97
C GLN A 323 13.99 7.57 -2.21
N GLY A 324 14.11 8.89 -2.28
CA GLY A 324 13.68 9.69 -3.42
C GLY A 324 12.17 9.83 -3.57
N LEU A 325 11.34 9.38 -2.60
CA LEU A 325 9.89 9.46 -2.73
C LEU A 325 9.38 10.86 -3.06
N PHE A 326 9.92 11.89 -2.43
CA PHE A 326 9.60 13.29 -2.71
C PHE A 326 10.76 14.02 -3.43
N ALA A 327 11.74 13.29 -3.94
CA ALA A 327 12.89 13.94 -4.60
C ALA A 327 12.47 14.73 -5.84
N ASP A 328 13.11 15.89 -6.03
CA ASP A 328 12.87 16.79 -7.16
C ASP A 328 11.45 17.36 -7.26
N CYS A 329 10.65 17.25 -6.20
CA CYS A 329 9.30 17.81 -6.12
C CYS A 329 9.39 19.34 -5.97
N ALA A 330 9.49 20.04 -7.11
CA ALA A 330 9.77 21.47 -7.15
C ALA A 330 8.65 22.37 -6.62
N SER A 331 7.42 21.87 -6.50
CA SER A 331 6.31 22.64 -5.93
C SER A 331 6.19 22.49 -4.42
N LEU A 332 6.82 21.47 -3.83
CA LEU A 332 6.59 21.08 -2.43
C LEU A 332 7.18 22.11 -1.45
N THR A 333 6.33 22.71 -0.62
CA THR A 333 6.70 23.66 0.44
C THR A 333 6.50 23.08 1.84
N LYS A 334 5.49 22.20 1.98
CA LYS A 334 5.15 21.57 3.27
C LYS A 334 4.62 20.16 3.04
N VAL A 335 5.06 19.24 3.87
CA VAL A 335 4.53 17.88 3.95
C VAL A 335 4.37 17.45 5.40
N VAL A 336 3.19 16.92 5.73
CA VAL A 336 2.94 16.18 6.98
C VAL A 336 2.91 14.71 6.61
N LEU A 337 3.81 13.92 7.19
CA LEU A 337 3.96 12.50 6.90
C LEU A 337 2.86 11.66 7.58
N PRO A 338 2.58 10.46 7.05
CA PRO A 338 1.66 9.52 7.70
C PRO A 338 2.07 9.26 9.15
N SER A 339 1.08 9.27 10.04
CA SER A 339 1.31 9.04 11.48
C SER A 339 1.95 7.68 11.78
N GLY A 340 1.77 6.68 10.91
CA GLY A 340 2.36 5.35 11.00
C GLY A 340 3.76 5.21 10.39
N THR A 341 4.38 6.27 9.85
CA THR A 341 5.72 6.18 9.23
C THR A 341 6.77 5.76 10.24
N THR A 342 7.45 4.64 9.96
CA THR A 342 8.52 4.10 10.81
C THR A 342 9.92 4.49 10.33
N THR A 343 10.09 4.67 9.04
CA THR A 343 11.39 4.94 8.41
C THR A 343 11.28 6.09 7.41
N ILE A 344 12.23 7.01 7.47
CA ILE A 344 12.49 8.02 6.44
C ILE A 344 13.88 7.74 5.90
N GLU A 345 13.94 7.25 4.66
CA GLU A 345 15.19 6.86 4.04
C GLU A 345 16.02 8.05 3.57
N LYS A 346 17.31 7.78 3.33
CA LYS A 346 18.24 8.77 2.81
C LYS A 346 17.70 9.39 1.51
N ASP A 347 17.84 10.71 1.39
CA ASP A 347 17.43 11.46 0.21
C ASP A 347 15.93 11.35 -0.15
N ALA A 348 15.07 10.99 0.81
CA ALA A 348 13.62 10.92 0.62
C ALA A 348 13.02 12.25 0.09
N PHE A 349 13.59 13.37 0.47
CA PHE A 349 13.22 14.73 0.05
C PHE A 349 14.28 15.42 -0.79
N ALA A 350 15.20 14.66 -1.40
CA ALA A 350 16.35 15.25 -2.09
C ALA A 350 15.92 16.29 -3.14
N ARG A 351 16.64 17.42 -3.18
CA ARG A 351 16.43 18.49 -4.17
C ARG A 351 14.99 19.04 -4.21
N CYS A 352 14.39 19.24 -3.02
CA CYS A 352 13.15 19.99 -2.83
C CYS A 352 13.49 21.43 -2.43
N PRO A 353 13.68 22.35 -3.38
CA PRO A 353 14.27 23.66 -3.11
C PRO A 353 13.36 24.59 -2.29
N TYR A 354 12.06 24.35 -2.27
CA TYR A 354 11.07 25.17 -1.57
C TYR A 354 10.52 24.53 -0.30
N LEU A 355 10.91 23.31 0.04
CA LEU A 355 10.47 22.64 1.26
C LEU A 355 11.02 23.34 2.50
N GLN A 356 10.12 23.89 3.32
CA GLN A 356 10.48 24.73 4.49
C GLN A 356 10.56 23.95 5.79
N ASN A 357 9.65 22.99 5.98
CA ASN A 357 9.53 22.23 7.21
C ASN A 357 9.20 20.77 6.94
N ILE A 358 9.75 19.89 7.78
CA ILE A 358 9.44 18.46 7.81
C ILE A 358 8.97 18.11 9.22
N SER A 359 7.89 17.35 9.34
CA SER A 359 7.38 16.84 10.63
C SER A 359 7.65 15.35 10.76
N ILE A 360 8.40 14.97 11.79
CA ILE A 360 8.74 13.55 12.08
C ILE A 360 7.65 12.98 13.01
N PRO A 361 6.93 11.91 12.59
CA PRO A 361 5.86 11.33 13.41
C PRO A 361 6.36 10.53 14.61
N ALA A 362 5.44 10.21 15.52
CA ALA A 362 5.74 9.45 16.74
C ALA A 362 6.32 8.05 16.49
N SER A 363 5.89 7.42 15.42
CA SER A 363 6.28 6.05 15.01
C SER A 363 7.68 5.95 14.38
N ALA A 364 8.29 7.08 13.97
CA ALA A 364 9.58 7.06 13.26
C ALA A 364 10.72 6.59 14.16
N THR A 365 11.38 5.52 13.74
CA THR A 365 12.53 4.89 14.44
C THR A 365 13.83 5.07 13.68
N LEU A 366 13.77 5.30 12.36
CA LEU A 366 14.92 5.59 11.50
C LEU A 366 14.66 6.81 10.62
N VAL A 367 15.51 7.82 10.77
CA VAL A 367 15.48 9.04 9.95
C VAL A 367 16.87 9.31 9.41
N LEU A 368 16.99 9.38 8.08
CA LEU A 368 18.23 9.70 7.38
C LEU A 368 18.10 11.04 6.64
N PRO A 369 19.18 11.88 6.63
CA PRO A 369 19.15 13.19 6.01
C PRO A 369 18.92 13.15 4.49
N SER A 370 18.29 14.21 3.97
CA SER A 370 18.17 14.49 2.54
C SER A 370 18.99 15.72 2.15
N ALA A 371 19.56 15.70 0.94
CA ALA A 371 20.35 16.79 0.38
C ALA A 371 19.53 17.70 -0.55
N GLY A 372 19.98 18.94 -0.81
CA GLY A 372 19.38 19.85 -1.80
C GLY A 372 18.10 20.56 -1.36
N CYS A 373 17.74 20.53 -0.07
CA CYS A 373 16.57 21.23 0.49
C CYS A 373 16.95 22.65 0.95
N SER A 374 17.28 23.54 0.02
CA SER A 374 17.88 24.86 0.33
C SER A 374 16.96 25.79 1.13
N ALA A 375 15.65 25.61 1.12
CA ALA A 375 14.71 26.39 1.90
C ALA A 375 14.36 25.76 3.27
N LEU A 376 14.88 24.57 3.61
CA LEU A 376 14.52 23.87 4.83
C LEU A 376 15.03 24.62 6.07
N GLN A 377 14.10 25.16 6.86
CA GLN A 377 14.37 25.95 8.06
C GLN A 377 14.23 25.16 9.36
N GLY A 378 13.39 24.11 9.35
CA GLY A 378 13.10 23.37 10.57
C GLY A 378 12.65 21.94 10.35
N ILE A 379 12.99 21.11 11.34
CA ILE A 379 12.50 19.74 11.48
C ILE A 379 11.81 19.67 12.84
N SER A 380 10.50 19.44 12.83
CA SER A 380 9.71 19.19 14.03
C SER A 380 9.59 17.69 14.30
N VAL A 381 9.42 17.32 15.56
CA VAL A 381 9.25 15.94 15.98
C VAL A 381 8.03 15.86 16.89
N SER A 382 7.19 14.85 16.69
CA SER A 382 6.06 14.57 17.57
C SER A 382 6.53 14.36 19.01
N GLY A 383 5.87 14.99 19.98
CA GLY A 383 6.22 14.86 21.41
C GLY A 383 6.12 13.42 21.95
N ALA A 384 5.44 12.53 21.23
CA ALA A 384 5.33 11.11 21.56
C ALA A 384 6.44 10.24 20.91
N ASN A 385 7.36 10.81 20.12
CA ASN A 385 8.46 10.06 19.53
C ASN A 385 9.51 9.72 20.61
N SER A 386 9.86 8.43 20.73
CA SER A 386 10.82 7.94 21.73
C SER A 386 12.28 7.85 21.22
N HIS A 387 12.52 8.10 19.92
CA HIS A 387 13.84 7.95 19.27
C HIS A 387 14.49 9.30 18.94
N TYR A 388 13.67 10.32 18.75
CA TYR A 388 14.11 11.63 18.28
C TYR A 388 13.44 12.77 19.04
N ILE A 389 14.14 13.90 19.07
CA ILE A 389 13.60 15.19 19.50
C ILE A 389 13.93 16.27 18.48
N GLY A 390 13.04 17.25 18.33
CA GLY A 390 13.29 18.48 17.59
C GLY A 390 13.66 19.60 18.55
N LYS A 391 14.87 20.16 18.41
CA LYS A 391 15.30 21.30 19.22
C LYS A 391 15.80 22.42 18.31
N ASP A 392 15.20 23.59 18.44
CA ASP A 392 15.50 24.76 17.60
C ASP A 392 15.44 24.45 16.08
N GLY A 393 14.53 23.55 15.69
CA GLY A 393 14.36 23.08 14.31
C GLY A 393 15.39 22.06 13.84
N VAL A 394 16.27 21.58 14.69
CA VAL A 394 17.30 20.57 14.40
C VAL A 394 16.85 19.22 14.94
N LEU A 395 17.09 18.16 14.19
CA LEU A 395 16.79 16.78 14.60
C LEU A 395 17.94 16.19 15.41
N LEU A 396 17.62 15.75 16.62
CA LEU A 396 18.53 15.04 17.52
C LEU A 396 17.97 13.65 17.87
N ASN A 397 18.83 12.74 18.33
CA ASN A 397 18.37 11.53 19.00
C ASN A 397 17.64 11.89 20.32
N ALA A 398 16.91 10.92 20.89
CA ALA A 398 16.07 11.16 22.08
C ALA A 398 16.82 11.74 23.27
N ASP A 399 18.08 11.30 23.51
CA ASP A 399 18.90 11.74 24.63
C ASP A 399 19.58 13.10 24.39
N ALA A 400 19.34 13.74 23.26
CA ALA A 400 20.00 14.96 22.82
C ALA A 400 21.54 14.88 22.82
N THR A 401 22.11 13.69 22.63
CA THR A 401 23.57 13.45 22.60
C THR A 401 24.13 13.43 21.18
N ARG A 402 23.27 13.29 20.17
CA ARG A 402 23.67 13.21 18.76
C ARG A 402 22.82 14.13 17.88
N ILE A 403 23.48 14.94 17.03
CA ILE A 403 22.82 15.63 15.91
C ILE A 403 22.58 14.59 14.80
N VAL A 404 21.33 14.46 14.34
CA VAL A 404 20.93 13.55 13.26
C VAL A 404 20.82 14.31 11.94
N TRP A 405 20.12 15.45 11.94
CA TRP A 405 19.91 16.24 10.72
C TRP A 405 19.74 17.72 11.03
N PHE A 406 20.59 18.55 10.42
CA PHE A 406 20.55 20.00 10.48
C PHE A 406 19.91 20.56 9.19
N PRO A 407 18.89 21.43 9.27
CA PRO A 407 18.22 22.00 8.09
C PRO A 407 19.17 22.86 7.25
N MET A 408 19.24 22.62 5.95
CA MET A 408 20.18 23.29 5.04
C MET A 408 19.95 24.79 4.88
N GLY A 409 18.67 25.21 4.89
CA GLY A 409 18.27 26.61 4.76
C GLY A 409 18.45 27.42 6.04
N LYS A 410 18.71 26.74 7.16
CA LYS A 410 18.93 27.43 8.44
C LYS A 410 20.29 28.15 8.39
N SER A 411 20.25 29.47 8.48
CA SER A 411 21.42 30.35 8.41
C SER A 411 21.75 30.98 9.77
N GLY A 412 22.86 31.70 9.83
CA GLY A 412 23.34 32.36 11.04
C GLY A 412 24.21 31.46 11.92
N SER A 413 24.34 31.80 13.20
CA SER A 413 25.11 31.00 14.16
C SER A 413 24.22 29.95 14.81
N TYR A 414 24.72 28.73 14.93
CA TYR A 414 24.07 27.66 15.68
C TYR A 414 25.00 27.15 16.78
N THR A 415 24.54 27.18 18.01
CA THR A 415 25.27 26.63 19.14
C THR A 415 24.74 25.23 19.45
N LEU A 416 25.62 24.25 19.42
CA LEU A 416 25.28 22.89 19.79
C LEU A 416 24.84 22.81 21.27
N PRO A 417 23.79 22.07 21.61
CA PRO A 417 23.48 21.76 23.01
C PRO A 417 24.69 21.12 23.70
N SER A 418 24.93 21.49 24.96
CA SER A 418 26.06 20.95 25.73
C SER A 418 26.02 19.44 25.98
N THR A 419 24.85 18.82 25.79
CA THR A 419 24.66 17.35 25.84
C THR A 419 25.20 16.62 24.62
N VAL A 420 25.40 17.31 23.48
CA VAL A 420 25.80 16.68 22.21
C VAL A 420 27.27 16.27 22.27
N THR A 421 27.52 14.98 22.08
CA THR A 421 28.85 14.36 22.03
C THR A 421 29.22 13.79 20.65
N SER A 422 28.24 13.69 19.76
CA SER A 422 28.43 13.15 18.41
C SER A 422 27.58 13.86 17.36
N ILE A 423 28.05 13.82 16.11
CA ILE A 423 27.35 14.36 14.94
C ILE A 423 27.22 13.22 13.92
N GLY A 424 26.01 12.98 13.42
CA GLY A 424 25.67 11.91 12.50
C GLY A 424 26.23 12.08 11.09
N ASP A 425 26.16 11.03 10.29
CA ASP A 425 26.57 11.08 8.88
C ASP A 425 25.74 12.11 8.11
N TYR A 426 26.42 12.95 7.35
CA TYR A 426 25.83 14.00 6.51
C TYR A 426 24.94 15.01 7.26
N ALA A 427 25.03 15.08 8.58
CA ALA A 427 24.10 15.87 9.41
C ALA A 427 24.07 17.37 9.06
N PHE A 428 25.19 17.97 8.65
CA PHE A 428 25.33 19.37 8.22
C PHE A 428 25.67 19.48 6.72
N LYS A 429 25.42 18.42 5.95
CA LYS A 429 25.69 18.46 4.50
C LYS A 429 24.93 19.61 3.85
N GLU A 430 25.64 20.39 3.01
CA GLU A 430 25.10 21.52 2.24
C GLU A 430 24.50 22.65 3.11
N CYS A 431 24.77 22.68 4.42
CA CYS A 431 24.25 23.72 5.29
C CYS A 431 24.77 25.12 4.95
N SER A 432 23.96 26.13 5.27
CA SER A 432 24.28 27.54 5.01
C SER A 432 25.04 28.23 6.14
N ILE A 433 25.50 27.47 7.16
CA ILE A 433 26.32 28.01 8.25
C ILE A 433 27.69 28.39 7.72
N GLU A 434 28.13 29.63 7.99
CA GLU A 434 29.45 30.12 7.61
C GLU A 434 30.49 29.95 8.72
N THR A 435 30.09 30.08 9.98
CA THR A 435 30.98 29.90 11.15
C THR A 435 30.40 28.81 12.05
N PHE A 436 31.27 27.85 12.39
CA PHE A 436 30.88 26.73 13.25
C PHE A 436 31.95 26.45 14.30
N THR A 437 31.56 26.38 15.55
CA THR A 437 32.46 26.05 16.66
C THR A 437 32.03 24.73 17.27
N PHE A 438 32.92 23.78 17.24
CA PHE A 438 32.71 22.51 17.95
C PHE A 438 32.93 22.74 19.46
N PRO A 439 32.02 22.28 20.33
CA PRO A 439 32.29 22.23 21.76
C PRO A 439 33.31 21.10 22.07
N ASP A 440 34.04 21.25 23.15
CA ASP A 440 35.15 20.31 23.50
C ASP A 440 34.68 18.88 23.84
N ASN A 441 33.40 18.68 24.12
CA ASN A 441 32.82 17.38 24.42
C ASN A 441 32.48 16.53 23.20
N ILE A 442 32.63 17.04 21.98
CA ILE A 442 32.45 16.24 20.76
C ILE A 442 33.59 15.24 20.62
N THR A 443 33.24 13.95 20.60
CA THR A 443 34.20 12.84 20.49
C THR A 443 34.10 12.08 19.17
N THR A 444 32.95 12.19 18.47
CA THR A 444 32.67 11.41 17.27
C THR A 444 31.99 12.26 16.20
N LEU A 445 32.49 12.16 14.99
CA LEU A 445 31.86 12.69 13.77
C LEU A 445 31.52 11.52 12.84
N GLY A 446 30.44 11.64 12.10
CA GLY A 446 30.08 10.74 11.02
C GLY A 446 30.78 11.09 9.69
N THR A 447 30.50 10.32 8.67
CA THR A 447 30.98 10.57 7.30
C THR A 447 30.30 11.80 6.71
N GLY A 448 31.06 12.63 5.98
CA GLY A 448 30.52 13.74 5.19
C GLY A 448 29.75 14.80 6.00
N VAL A 449 30.05 14.98 7.28
CA VAL A 449 29.29 15.84 8.21
C VAL A 449 29.02 17.22 7.59
N PHE A 450 30.01 17.92 7.06
CA PHE A 450 29.90 19.26 6.46
C PHE A 450 30.08 19.23 4.93
N MET A 451 29.92 18.08 4.28
CA MET A 451 30.12 17.98 2.84
C MET A 451 29.34 19.06 2.08
N ASN A 452 30.05 19.82 1.20
CA ASN A 452 29.48 20.91 0.41
C ASN A 452 28.86 22.07 1.21
N SER A 453 29.20 22.22 2.49
CA SER A 453 28.70 23.33 3.32
C SER A 453 29.39 24.65 3.03
N LYS A 454 28.84 25.78 3.51
CA LYS A 454 29.39 27.12 3.34
C LYS A 454 30.34 27.54 4.46
N VAL A 455 30.79 26.59 5.28
CA VAL A 455 31.70 26.88 6.41
C VAL A 455 33.02 27.46 5.91
N LYS A 456 33.49 28.51 6.59
CA LYS A 456 34.70 29.29 6.21
C LYS A 456 35.90 28.97 7.08
N GLU A 457 35.70 28.79 8.35
CA GLU A 457 36.73 28.44 9.33
C GLU A 457 36.17 27.39 10.30
N VAL A 458 37.02 26.43 10.68
CA VAL A 458 36.66 25.36 11.62
C VAL A 458 37.76 25.15 12.63
N LYS A 459 37.39 25.15 13.90
CA LYS A 459 38.24 24.67 14.99
C LYS A 459 37.71 23.31 15.44
N MET A 460 38.48 22.24 15.19
CA MET A 460 38.13 20.87 15.62
C MET A 460 38.27 20.73 17.14
N PRO A 461 37.42 19.91 17.80
CA PRO A 461 37.55 19.72 19.25
C PRO A 461 38.86 19.01 19.59
N GLY A 462 39.45 19.41 20.71
CA GLY A 462 40.71 18.81 21.21
C GLY A 462 40.56 17.32 21.55
N SER A 463 39.37 16.82 21.78
CA SER A 463 39.05 15.42 22.07
C SER A 463 39.01 14.50 20.84
N LEU A 464 38.82 15.07 19.62
CA LEU A 464 38.59 14.30 18.42
C LEU A 464 39.86 13.64 17.88
N ARG A 465 39.86 12.28 17.80
CA ARG A 465 40.99 11.50 17.30
C ARG A 465 40.97 11.27 15.80
N LEU A 466 39.78 11.20 15.21
CA LEU A 466 39.55 10.88 13.80
C LEU A 466 38.78 11.99 13.10
N VAL A 467 39.32 12.52 12.01
CA VAL A 467 38.55 13.30 11.01
C VAL A 467 38.04 12.31 9.95
N PRO A 468 36.73 12.00 9.92
CA PRO A 468 36.18 10.95 9.05
C PRO A 468 36.22 11.29 7.58
N THR A 469 35.91 10.29 6.75
CA THR A 469 35.83 10.41 5.29
C THR A 469 34.88 11.54 4.87
N ALA A 470 35.34 12.35 3.92
CA ALA A 470 34.56 13.42 3.28
C ALA A 470 33.99 14.49 4.26
N THR A 471 34.49 14.59 5.49
CA THR A 471 33.95 15.49 6.53
C THR A 471 33.68 16.90 6.01
N PHE A 472 34.63 17.50 5.28
CA PHE A 472 34.52 18.83 4.67
C PHE A 472 34.66 18.79 3.15
N GLN A 473 34.48 17.63 2.51
CA GLN A 473 34.60 17.53 1.06
C GLN A 473 33.73 18.56 0.35
N GLY A 474 34.31 19.32 -0.57
CA GLY A 474 33.57 20.30 -1.37
C GLY A 474 33.17 21.58 -0.62
N CYS A 475 33.72 21.82 0.57
CA CYS A 475 33.54 23.10 1.27
C CYS A 475 34.34 24.19 0.58
N THR A 476 33.79 24.76 -0.50
CA THR A 476 34.47 25.72 -1.39
C THR A 476 34.77 27.08 -0.76
N GLN A 477 34.34 27.29 0.48
CA GLN A 477 34.63 28.51 1.27
C GLN A 477 35.52 28.23 2.47
N LEU A 478 35.94 26.99 2.75
CA LEU A 478 36.75 26.62 3.90
C LEU A 478 38.22 26.95 3.61
N TYR A 479 38.75 27.99 4.26
CA TYR A 479 40.13 28.45 4.09
C TYR A 479 41.02 28.26 5.31
N VAL A 480 40.44 28.09 6.53
CA VAL A 480 41.20 27.83 7.75
C VAL A 480 40.65 26.62 8.49
N VAL A 481 41.52 25.69 8.87
CA VAL A 481 41.18 24.59 9.77
C VAL A 481 42.20 24.50 10.91
N ARG A 482 41.71 24.30 12.13
CA ARG A 482 42.52 24.03 13.32
C ARG A 482 42.24 22.62 13.79
N LEU A 483 43.22 21.72 13.69
CA LEU A 483 43.11 20.33 14.16
C LEU A 483 43.50 20.25 15.64
N GLY A 484 42.73 19.52 16.41
CA GLY A 484 42.98 19.39 17.84
C GLY A 484 44.20 18.54 18.19
N SER A 485 44.70 18.70 19.43
CA SER A 485 45.93 18.04 19.89
C SER A 485 45.87 16.50 19.95
N LYS A 486 44.67 15.92 19.96
CA LYS A 486 44.44 14.45 19.97
C LYS A 486 44.14 13.89 18.60
N THR A 487 44.16 14.69 17.53
CA THR A 487 43.91 14.19 16.17
C THR A 487 44.99 13.19 15.76
N GLU A 488 44.62 11.97 15.47
CA GLU A 488 45.51 10.84 15.14
C GLU A 488 45.41 10.46 13.64
N MET A 489 44.22 10.67 13.03
CA MET A 489 43.97 10.25 11.65
C MET A 489 43.06 11.23 10.90
N ILE A 490 43.35 11.42 9.63
CA ILE A 490 42.53 12.14 8.65
C ILE A 490 42.20 11.17 7.51
N SER A 491 40.95 10.86 7.35
CA SER A 491 40.45 9.89 6.34
C SER A 491 40.44 10.49 4.93
N ASP A 492 40.16 9.63 3.95
CA ASP A 492 40.10 10.04 2.54
C ASP A 492 39.00 11.11 2.31
N TYR A 493 39.33 12.05 1.45
CA TYR A 493 38.47 13.16 1.04
C TYR A 493 38.08 14.14 2.16
N ALA A 494 38.63 14.02 3.37
CA ALA A 494 38.22 14.83 4.51
C ALA A 494 38.23 16.34 4.22
N PHE A 495 39.22 16.83 3.46
CA PHE A 495 39.38 18.23 3.03
C PHE A 495 39.51 18.35 1.50
N SER A 496 39.05 17.37 0.74
CA SER A 496 39.13 17.42 -0.72
C SER A 496 38.27 18.56 -1.28
N ALA A 497 38.79 19.29 -2.26
CA ALA A 497 38.16 20.46 -2.87
C ALA A 497 37.85 21.61 -1.87
N CYS A 498 38.65 21.73 -0.79
CA CYS A 498 38.66 22.90 0.11
C CYS A 498 39.79 23.83 -0.30
N PRO A 499 39.58 25.16 -0.44
CA PRO A 499 40.60 26.14 -0.77
C PRO A 499 41.42 26.58 0.46
N LEU A 500 41.92 25.62 1.25
CA LEU A 500 42.63 25.89 2.49
C LEU A 500 43.87 26.74 2.24
N THR A 501 44.00 27.85 2.98
CA THR A 501 45.18 28.71 3.06
C THR A 501 46.04 28.39 4.26
N ASP A 502 45.39 27.96 5.37
CA ASP A 502 46.07 27.69 6.63
C ASP A 502 45.51 26.43 7.30
N ILE A 503 46.38 25.53 7.71
CA ILE A 503 46.07 24.36 8.54
C ILE A 503 46.91 24.47 9.80
N TYR A 504 46.25 24.62 10.96
CA TYR A 504 46.92 24.59 12.26
C TYR A 504 46.77 23.18 12.85
N VAL A 505 47.87 22.59 13.29
CA VAL A 505 47.91 21.25 13.88
C VAL A 505 48.52 21.30 15.26
N ASP A 506 47.70 21.10 16.30
CA ASP A 506 48.15 21.11 17.69
C ASP A 506 48.80 19.77 18.13
N ALA A 507 48.68 18.72 17.29
CA ALA A 507 49.19 17.38 17.60
C ALA A 507 50.72 17.34 17.57
N GLN A 508 51.34 16.76 18.60
CA GLN A 508 52.80 16.61 18.71
C GLN A 508 53.39 15.61 17.70
N LEU A 509 52.58 14.64 17.27
CA LEU A 509 52.90 13.71 16.19
C LEU A 509 51.99 13.98 15.00
N PRO A 510 52.50 13.88 13.77
CA PRO A 510 51.70 14.10 12.59
C PRO A 510 50.54 13.09 12.51
N PRO A 511 49.27 13.57 12.41
CA PRO A 511 48.15 12.68 12.13
C PRO A 511 48.37 11.84 10.87
N VAL A 512 47.99 10.57 10.88
CA VAL A 512 48.06 9.71 9.70
C VAL A 512 47.10 10.24 8.65
N CYS A 513 47.59 10.62 7.47
CA CYS A 513 46.77 11.00 6.35
C CYS A 513 46.56 9.81 5.41
N LYS A 514 45.30 9.57 5.01
CA LYS A 514 45.00 8.69 3.87
C LYS A 514 45.38 9.35 2.56
N SER A 515 45.50 8.59 1.49
CA SER A 515 46.06 9.05 0.20
C SER A 515 45.37 10.25 -0.41
N LEU A 516 44.07 10.41 -0.15
CA LEU A 516 43.22 11.45 -0.70
C LEU A 516 42.65 12.42 0.34
N SER A 517 43.20 12.45 1.57
CA SER A 517 42.69 13.29 2.68
C SER A 517 42.53 14.76 2.28
N PHE A 518 43.45 15.32 1.50
CA PHE A 518 43.43 16.70 1.01
C PHE A 518 43.17 16.78 -0.52
N GLY A 519 42.78 15.68 -1.16
CA GLY A 519 42.59 15.57 -2.60
C GLY A 519 43.76 14.87 -3.30
N THR A 520 43.84 14.99 -4.63
CA THR A 520 44.90 14.38 -5.43
C THR A 520 46.25 15.08 -5.21
N SER A 521 47.37 14.36 -5.41
CA SER A 521 48.72 14.89 -5.22
C SER A 521 49.06 16.12 -6.08
N GLY A 522 48.31 16.41 -7.15
CA GLY A 522 48.41 17.60 -7.98
C GLY A 522 47.57 18.79 -7.53
N ALA A 523 46.83 18.68 -6.41
CA ALA A 523 46.01 19.78 -5.93
C ALA A 523 46.84 21.00 -5.50
N ASN A 524 46.37 22.21 -5.84
CA ASN A 524 47.03 23.47 -5.50
C ASN A 524 47.28 23.67 -4.01
N ILE A 525 46.50 23.07 -3.17
CA ILE A 525 46.62 23.13 -1.71
C ILE A 525 48.03 22.79 -1.22
N PHE A 526 48.69 21.81 -1.82
CA PHE A 526 50.03 21.39 -1.41
C PHE A 526 51.13 22.44 -1.68
N SER A 527 50.89 23.35 -2.61
CA SER A 527 51.82 24.43 -2.93
C SER A 527 51.48 25.76 -2.27
N SER A 528 50.20 26.04 -2.00
CA SER A 528 49.75 27.34 -1.53
C SER A 528 49.45 27.39 -0.03
N CYS A 529 49.01 26.27 0.55
CA CYS A 529 48.57 26.20 1.95
C CYS A 529 49.78 26.21 2.92
N ARG A 530 49.66 26.97 4.01
CA ARG A 530 50.60 26.97 5.14
C ARG A 530 50.13 25.96 6.18
N VAL A 531 51.02 25.09 6.58
CA VAL A 531 50.76 24.11 7.64
C VAL A 531 51.53 24.54 8.89
N HIS A 532 50.82 25.00 9.89
CA HIS A 532 51.36 25.44 11.18
C HIS A 532 51.45 24.25 12.13
N VAL A 533 52.63 23.94 12.63
CA VAL A 533 52.89 22.80 13.49
C VAL A 533 53.56 23.22 14.81
N PRO A 534 53.47 22.44 15.89
CA PRO A 534 54.09 22.78 17.16
C PRO A 534 55.60 22.99 17.03
N LYS A 535 56.14 23.88 17.88
CA LYS A 535 57.57 24.20 17.90
C LYS A 535 58.44 22.95 17.96
N GLY A 536 59.43 22.88 17.05
CA GLY A 536 60.36 21.74 16.94
C GLY A 536 59.82 20.52 16.22
N ARG A 537 58.63 20.58 15.61
CA ARG A 537 57.99 19.44 14.93
C ARG A 537 58.02 19.51 13.39
N VAL A 538 58.52 20.58 12.82
CA VAL A 538 58.56 20.80 11.36
C VAL A 538 59.18 19.61 10.62
N ASN A 539 60.32 19.08 11.10
CA ASN A 539 61.03 18.01 10.39
C ASN A 539 60.26 16.69 10.38
N ILE A 540 59.57 16.33 11.49
CA ILE A 540 58.79 15.12 11.56
C ILE A 540 57.58 15.19 10.63
N TYR A 541 56.93 16.38 10.53
CA TYR A 541 55.82 16.60 9.59
C TYR A 541 56.29 16.53 8.13
N LYS A 542 57.42 17.14 7.79
CA LYS A 542 58.02 17.06 6.45
C LYS A 542 58.41 15.64 6.03
N ALA A 543 58.68 14.77 6.99
CA ALA A 543 59.03 13.37 6.74
C ALA A 543 57.80 12.44 6.67
N SER A 544 56.63 12.90 7.15
CA SER A 544 55.42 12.05 7.30
C SER A 544 54.61 11.97 6.01
N GLU A 545 54.05 10.79 5.74
CA GLU A 545 53.18 10.52 4.59
C GLU A 545 51.97 11.45 4.59
N GLY A 546 51.60 11.96 3.39
CA GLY A 546 50.55 12.96 3.24
C GLY A 546 51.03 14.39 3.53
N TRP A 547 51.68 14.64 4.69
CA TRP A 547 52.18 15.95 5.07
C TRP A 547 53.39 16.39 4.22
N LYS A 548 54.25 15.47 3.84
CA LYS A 548 55.43 15.74 2.98
C LYS A 548 55.09 16.39 1.62
N LEU A 549 53.82 16.33 1.21
CA LEU A 549 53.34 16.97 -0.03
C LEU A 549 53.23 18.50 0.10
N PHE A 550 53.06 19.02 1.32
CA PHE A 550 52.94 20.45 1.58
C PHE A 550 54.33 21.14 1.52
N LYS A 551 54.41 22.18 0.70
CA LYS A 551 55.66 22.94 0.56
C LYS A 551 55.94 23.90 1.73
N ASN A 552 54.89 24.38 2.41
CA ASN A 552 54.96 25.45 3.40
C ASN A 552 54.60 24.91 4.79
N ILE A 553 55.45 24.04 5.36
CA ILE A 553 55.30 23.60 6.77
C ILE A 553 56.15 24.48 7.64
N ILE A 554 55.53 25.23 8.56
CA ILE A 554 56.17 26.23 9.41
C ILE A 554 55.82 25.98 10.89
N THR A 555 56.59 26.57 11.79
CA THR A 555 56.27 26.53 13.22
C THR A 555 55.30 27.62 13.55
N ASP A 556 54.38 27.33 14.46
CA ASP A 556 53.44 28.32 15.00
C ASP A 556 54.13 29.21 16.02
#